data_b4c53742450cccfd91ddf632ee8b06a5
#
_entry.id   b4c53742450cccfd91ddf632ee8b06a5
#
_cell.length_a   1.000
_cell.length_b   1.000
_cell.length_c   1.000
_cell.angle_alpha   90.00
_cell.angle_beta   90.00
_cell.angle_gamma   90.00
#
_symmetry.space_group_name_H-M   'P 1'
#
loop_
_entity.id
_entity.type
_entity.pdbx_description
1 polymer ?
#
loop_
_entity_poly.entity_id
_entity_poly.type
_entity_poly.pdbx_seq_one_letter_code
_entity_poly.pdbx_strand_id
1 'polypeptide(L)'
;MKQAAAVVLVFVLFAAMVAAQQAQTNAPPQTPRPAAAKREPQMAPGGKWRVHDESRPRPPLVTPATGVPAEPPGRPPSDAIVLFDGKDLSHWAAFLKNQLVEPQWKVENGYMEVVPGTGHLVSKEKFGDAQYHIEWAAPAEVKGSGQGRGNGGVFLMRRYEVQVLDSWQNQTYADGQAAAVYGQYPPLVNASRKPGEWQSYDIIFEAPRFEGEQQVKPAYLTLIHNGLVVHNHVALAGQLTSPRAGAGQRDVEDSLMLQNHSGNLVRYRNIWVRKLKPYDEP
;
A
#
# COMPACT_ATOMS: atom_id res chain seq x y z
N MET A 1 21.47 -33.41 -56.00
CA MET A 1 20.64 -32.21 -55.70
C MET A 1 20.47 -31.90 -54.17
N LYS A 2 20.78 -32.80 -53.25
CA LYS A 2 20.66 -32.55 -51.78
C LYS A 2 21.86 -31.83 -51.14
N GLN A 3 23.04 -31.79 -51.78
CA GLN A 3 24.23 -31.14 -51.24
C GLN A 3 24.34 -29.63 -51.57
N ALA A 4 23.70 -29.16 -52.64
CA ALA A 4 23.71 -27.74 -53.02
C ALA A 4 22.81 -26.89 -52.12
N ALA A 5 21.73 -27.45 -51.58
CA ALA A 5 20.81 -26.72 -50.70
C ALA A 5 21.39 -26.44 -49.27
N ALA A 6 22.25 -27.32 -48.77
CA ALA A 6 22.88 -27.15 -47.46
C ALA A 6 23.95 -26.04 -47.45
N VAL A 7 24.70 -25.89 -48.53
CA VAL A 7 25.75 -24.84 -48.67
C VAL A 7 25.14 -23.45 -48.77
N VAL A 8 24.01 -23.28 -49.46
CA VAL A 8 23.33 -22.00 -49.61
C VAL A 8 22.73 -21.57 -48.27
N LEU A 9 22.17 -22.49 -47.47
CA LEU A 9 21.58 -22.19 -46.16
C LEU A 9 22.63 -21.70 -45.13
N VAL A 10 23.84 -22.31 -45.16
CA VAL A 10 24.94 -21.90 -44.27
C VAL A 10 25.46 -20.51 -44.62
N PHE A 11 25.57 -20.16 -45.93
CA PHE A 11 26.01 -18.84 -46.35
C PHE A 11 24.97 -17.76 -46.02
N VAL A 12 23.67 -18.04 -46.07
CA VAL A 12 22.63 -17.09 -45.69
C VAL A 12 22.60 -16.83 -44.16
N LEU A 13 22.82 -17.89 -43.36
CA LEU A 13 22.91 -17.74 -41.90
C LEU A 13 24.18 -17.00 -41.46
N PHE A 14 25.30 -17.20 -42.16
CA PHE A 14 26.55 -16.46 -41.86
C PHE A 14 26.46 -14.98 -42.29
N ALA A 15 25.82 -14.67 -43.42
CA ALA A 15 25.58 -13.27 -43.83
C ALA A 15 24.61 -12.57 -42.85
N ALA A 16 23.59 -13.25 -42.33
CA ALA A 16 22.67 -12.67 -41.33
C ALA A 16 23.35 -12.40 -39.99
N MET A 17 24.27 -13.27 -39.56
CA MET A 17 25.04 -13.05 -38.33
C MET A 17 26.02 -11.89 -38.45
N VAL A 18 26.69 -11.74 -39.60
CA VAL A 18 27.62 -10.65 -39.85
C VAL A 18 26.88 -9.32 -39.94
N ALA A 19 25.70 -9.28 -40.58
CA ALA A 19 24.86 -8.08 -40.62
C ALA A 19 24.32 -7.66 -39.27
N ALA A 20 23.97 -8.63 -38.38
CA ALA A 20 23.54 -8.37 -37.02
C ALA A 20 24.68 -7.83 -36.16
N GLN A 21 25.90 -8.30 -36.36
CA GLN A 21 27.09 -7.83 -35.64
C GLN A 21 27.51 -6.42 -36.09
N GLN A 22 27.38 -6.08 -37.41
CA GLN A 22 27.63 -4.75 -37.90
C GLN A 22 26.57 -3.73 -37.49
N ALA A 23 25.32 -4.14 -37.30
CA ALA A 23 24.27 -3.28 -36.76
C ALA A 23 24.49 -2.90 -35.28
N GLN A 24 25.15 -3.75 -34.49
CA GLN A 24 25.52 -3.42 -33.11
C GLN A 24 26.72 -2.46 -32.98
N THR A 25 27.61 -2.41 -33.97
CA THR A 25 28.78 -1.53 -33.95
C THR A 25 28.47 -0.10 -34.46
N ASN A 26 27.35 0.10 -35.13
CA ASN A 26 26.93 1.39 -35.66
C ASN A 26 25.85 2.10 -34.84
N ALA A 27 25.50 1.59 -33.64
CA ALA A 27 24.64 2.32 -32.73
C ALA A 27 25.41 3.56 -32.20
N PRO A 28 24.81 4.77 -32.28
CA PRO A 28 25.46 5.96 -31.75
C PRO A 28 25.73 5.72 -30.24
N PRO A 29 26.89 6.20 -29.72
CA PRO A 29 27.23 6.04 -28.32
C PRO A 29 26.06 6.60 -27.47
N GLN A 30 25.44 5.73 -26.67
CA GLN A 30 24.41 6.18 -25.74
C GLN A 30 25.12 7.12 -24.75
N THR A 31 24.76 8.39 -24.78
CA THR A 31 25.17 9.33 -23.74
C THR A 31 24.77 8.74 -22.39
N PRO A 32 25.69 8.63 -21.44
CA PRO A 32 25.37 8.13 -20.12
C PRO A 32 24.17 8.96 -19.58
N ARG A 33 23.08 8.28 -19.27
CA ARG A 33 21.95 8.94 -18.61
C ARG A 33 22.49 9.60 -17.36
N PRO A 34 22.32 10.92 -17.14
CA PRO A 34 22.79 11.56 -15.92
C PRO A 34 22.29 10.74 -14.74
N ALA A 35 23.18 10.35 -13.84
CA ALA A 35 22.79 9.69 -12.60
C ALA A 35 21.73 10.57 -11.97
N ALA A 36 20.54 9.99 -11.69
CA ALA A 36 19.45 10.72 -11.07
C ALA A 36 20.04 11.35 -9.79
N ALA A 37 20.03 12.68 -9.73
CA ALA A 37 20.50 13.40 -8.56
C ALA A 37 19.76 12.81 -7.36
N LYS A 38 20.48 12.32 -6.36
CA LYS A 38 19.89 11.83 -5.11
C LYS A 38 19.10 12.99 -4.55
N ARG A 39 17.76 12.90 -4.62
CA ARG A 39 16.89 13.88 -3.97
C ARG A 39 17.20 13.85 -2.49
N GLU A 40 17.47 15.01 -1.91
CA GLU A 40 17.57 15.12 -0.45
C GLU A 40 16.25 14.60 0.16
N PRO A 41 16.31 13.74 1.19
CA PRO A 41 15.13 13.24 1.86
C PRO A 41 14.28 14.41 2.37
N GLN A 42 12.97 14.35 2.10
CA GLN A 42 12.03 15.35 2.57
C GLN A 42 11.96 15.35 4.09
N MET A 43 11.61 16.50 4.68
CA MET A 43 11.34 16.55 6.12
C MET A 43 9.95 15.98 6.41
N ALA A 44 9.85 15.18 7.44
CA ALA A 44 8.57 14.71 7.97
C ALA A 44 7.82 15.88 8.63
N PRO A 45 6.47 15.80 8.82
CA PRO A 45 5.70 16.80 9.52
C PRO A 45 6.31 17.16 10.88
N GLY A 46 6.30 18.45 11.22
CA GLY A 46 6.98 18.98 12.41
C GLY A 46 8.45 19.36 12.21
N GLY A 47 9.04 19.06 11.05
CA GLY A 47 10.35 19.57 10.62
C GLY A 47 11.56 19.09 11.45
N LYS A 48 11.35 18.15 12.40
CA LYS A 48 12.43 17.65 13.27
C LYS A 48 13.21 16.48 12.67
N TRP A 49 12.53 15.63 11.90
CA TRP A 49 13.08 14.39 11.35
C TRP A 49 13.01 14.38 9.84
N ARG A 50 13.94 13.74 9.17
CA ARG A 50 13.82 13.41 7.74
C ARG A 50 12.90 12.21 7.56
N VAL A 51 12.27 12.13 6.41
CA VAL A 51 11.51 10.93 6.02
C VAL A 51 12.46 9.74 6.01
N HIS A 52 12.07 8.65 6.69
CA HIS A 52 12.86 7.41 6.84
C HIS A 52 14.18 7.60 7.62
N ASP A 53 14.22 8.54 8.55
CA ASP A 53 15.37 8.74 9.41
C ASP A 53 15.53 7.58 10.39
N GLU A 54 16.57 6.78 10.19
CA GLU A 54 16.88 5.61 11.05
C GLU A 54 17.23 6.00 12.49
N SER A 55 17.63 7.25 12.72
CA SER A 55 17.94 7.77 14.06
C SER A 55 16.70 8.22 14.83
N ARG A 56 15.54 8.33 14.16
CA ARG A 56 14.28 8.69 14.82
C ARG A 56 13.90 7.62 15.84
N PRO A 57 13.57 8.00 17.10
CA PRO A 57 13.15 7.05 18.12
C PRO A 57 12.02 6.15 17.65
N ARG A 58 12.20 4.85 17.82
CA ARG A 58 11.19 3.85 17.45
C ARG A 58 10.07 3.84 18.48
N PRO A 59 8.82 3.55 18.05
CA PRO A 59 7.71 3.41 18.98
C PRO A 59 7.94 2.25 19.95
N PRO A 60 7.64 2.44 21.25
CA PRO A 60 7.73 1.36 22.23
C PRO A 60 6.76 0.23 21.86
N LEU A 61 7.20 -1.01 22.11
CA LEU A 61 6.33 -2.19 21.97
C LEU A 61 5.33 -2.21 23.13
N VAL A 62 4.05 -2.30 22.81
CA VAL A 62 2.97 -2.51 23.79
C VAL A 62 2.18 -3.74 23.38
N THR A 63 2.00 -4.69 24.32
CA THR A 63 1.19 -5.88 24.05
C THR A 63 -0.30 -5.51 24.05
N PRO A 64 -1.03 -5.69 22.93
CA PRO A 64 -2.45 -5.42 22.88
C PRO A 64 -3.26 -6.34 23.78
N ALA A 65 -4.47 -5.90 24.16
CA ALA A 65 -5.41 -6.74 24.86
C ALA A 65 -5.76 -8.00 24.05
N THR A 66 -6.10 -9.09 24.74
CA THR A 66 -6.60 -10.31 24.10
C THR A 66 -8.01 -10.09 23.51
N GLY A 67 -8.34 -10.83 22.44
CA GLY A 67 -9.67 -10.75 21.82
C GLY A 67 -9.90 -9.54 20.91
N VAL A 68 -8.85 -8.84 20.50
CA VAL A 68 -8.91 -7.75 19.50
C VAL A 68 -7.83 -8.00 18.46
N PRO A 69 -8.16 -8.30 17.17
CA PRO A 69 -9.52 -8.51 16.69
C PRO A 69 -10.17 -9.79 17.27
N ALA A 70 -11.50 -9.83 17.25
CA ALA A 70 -12.26 -10.97 17.77
C ALA A 70 -12.10 -12.22 16.88
N GLU A 71 -12.17 -13.40 17.47
CA GLU A 71 -12.25 -14.68 16.77
C GLU A 71 -13.53 -15.45 17.18
N PRO A 72 -14.47 -15.67 16.24
CA PRO A 72 -14.52 -15.21 14.84
C PRO A 72 -14.68 -13.68 14.74
N PRO A 73 -14.48 -13.09 13.54
CA PRO A 73 -14.62 -11.65 13.33
C PRO A 73 -15.99 -11.13 13.78
N GLY A 74 -16.00 -9.94 14.36
CA GLY A 74 -17.22 -9.24 14.73
C GLY A 74 -18.09 -8.91 13.50
N ARG A 75 -19.41 -8.72 13.73
CA ARG A 75 -20.30 -8.28 12.65
C ARG A 75 -20.11 -6.79 12.39
N PRO A 76 -20.13 -6.37 11.12
CA PRO A 76 -20.18 -4.95 10.78
C PRO A 76 -21.39 -4.25 11.38
N PRO A 77 -21.32 -2.95 11.70
CA PRO A 77 -22.50 -2.13 12.03
C PRO A 77 -23.56 -2.21 10.93
N SER A 78 -24.82 -2.04 11.30
CA SER A 78 -25.95 -2.18 10.36
C SER A 78 -25.98 -1.13 9.25
N ASP A 79 -25.32 0.01 9.45
CA ASP A 79 -25.18 1.12 8.51
C ASP A 79 -23.81 1.11 7.78
N ALA A 80 -23.02 0.05 7.96
CA ALA A 80 -21.74 -0.09 7.27
C ALA A 80 -21.92 -0.62 5.85
N ILE A 81 -21.08 -0.11 4.96
CA ILE A 81 -20.84 -0.65 3.63
C ILE A 81 -19.79 -1.74 3.78
N VAL A 82 -20.20 -2.99 3.56
CA VAL A 82 -19.28 -4.13 3.68
C VAL A 82 -18.52 -4.31 2.38
N LEU A 83 -17.22 -4.09 2.40
CA LEU A 83 -16.36 -4.22 1.23
C LEU A 83 -15.82 -5.64 1.06
N PHE A 84 -15.70 -6.39 2.17
CA PHE A 84 -15.31 -7.80 2.12
C PHE A 84 -15.82 -8.56 3.35
N ASP A 85 -16.65 -9.56 3.11
CA ASP A 85 -17.26 -10.43 4.12
C ASP A 85 -16.72 -11.87 4.10
N GLY A 86 -15.65 -12.09 3.35
CA GLY A 86 -15.02 -13.40 3.23
C GLY A 86 -15.45 -14.22 2.02
N LYS A 87 -16.32 -13.72 1.14
CA LYS A 87 -16.90 -14.50 0.04
C LYS A 87 -16.29 -14.21 -1.32
N ASP A 88 -16.24 -12.95 -1.74
CA ASP A 88 -15.80 -12.56 -3.07
C ASP A 88 -15.21 -11.15 -3.13
N LEU A 89 -14.72 -10.76 -4.30
CA LEU A 89 -14.13 -9.46 -4.57
C LEU A 89 -15.06 -8.52 -5.36
N SER A 90 -16.38 -8.71 -5.28
CA SER A 90 -17.38 -7.96 -6.07
C SER A 90 -17.33 -6.45 -5.85
N HIS A 91 -16.92 -5.98 -4.65
CA HIS A 91 -16.71 -4.57 -4.32
C HIS A 91 -15.36 -4.00 -4.75
N TRP A 92 -14.51 -4.81 -5.39
CA TRP A 92 -13.14 -4.44 -5.73
C TRP A 92 -12.88 -4.49 -7.24
N ALA A 93 -11.93 -3.68 -7.69
CA ALA A 93 -11.24 -3.82 -8.95
C ALA A 93 -9.73 -3.90 -8.67
N ALA A 94 -8.94 -4.41 -9.61
CA ALA A 94 -7.49 -4.36 -9.51
C ALA A 94 -6.94 -3.18 -10.30
N PHE A 95 -6.02 -2.39 -9.69
CA PHE A 95 -5.28 -1.34 -10.37
C PHE A 95 -3.92 -1.89 -10.79
N LEU A 96 -3.79 -2.17 -12.09
CA LEU A 96 -2.60 -2.76 -12.70
C LEU A 96 -2.21 -1.99 -13.95
N LYS A 97 -0.94 -1.59 -14.06
CA LYS A 97 -0.39 -0.85 -15.22
C LYS A 97 -1.23 0.37 -15.62
N ASN A 98 -1.66 1.15 -14.63
CA ASN A 98 -2.52 2.34 -14.78
C ASN A 98 -3.93 2.06 -15.33
N GLN A 99 -4.41 0.85 -15.24
CA GLN A 99 -5.75 0.45 -15.67
C GLN A 99 -6.48 -0.27 -14.54
N LEU A 100 -7.81 -0.16 -14.54
CA LEU A 100 -8.67 -0.99 -13.71
C LEU A 100 -9.00 -2.27 -14.47
N VAL A 101 -8.74 -3.40 -13.84
CA VAL A 101 -8.99 -4.75 -14.36
C VAL A 101 -9.70 -5.58 -13.32
N GLU A 102 -10.17 -6.78 -13.71
CA GLU A 102 -10.77 -7.73 -12.76
C GLU A 102 -9.75 -8.16 -11.69
N PRO A 103 -10.17 -8.19 -10.42
CA PRO A 103 -9.29 -8.56 -9.32
C PRO A 103 -8.97 -10.06 -9.35
N GLN A 104 -7.71 -10.39 -9.05
CA GLN A 104 -7.20 -11.76 -9.06
C GLN A 104 -6.55 -12.16 -7.73
N TRP A 105 -6.82 -11.45 -6.65
CA TRP A 105 -6.39 -11.89 -5.32
C TRP A 105 -7.13 -13.16 -4.94
N LYS A 106 -6.46 -14.03 -4.21
CA LYS A 106 -7.04 -15.31 -3.79
C LYS A 106 -8.04 -15.09 -2.66
N VAL A 107 -9.22 -15.71 -2.77
CA VAL A 107 -10.23 -15.72 -1.70
C VAL A 107 -10.39 -17.15 -1.22
N GLU A 108 -10.16 -17.39 0.05
CA GLU A 108 -10.34 -18.67 0.71
C GLU A 108 -10.52 -18.51 2.23
N ASN A 109 -11.15 -19.45 2.89
CA ASN A 109 -11.26 -19.52 4.36
C ASN A 109 -11.72 -18.19 5.01
N GLY A 110 -12.57 -17.40 4.32
CA GLY A 110 -13.08 -16.15 4.84
C GLY A 110 -12.11 -14.95 4.77
N TYR A 111 -10.98 -15.08 4.07
CA TYR A 111 -10.05 -13.99 3.82
C TYR A 111 -9.65 -13.88 2.34
N MET A 112 -9.13 -12.74 1.96
CA MET A 112 -8.43 -12.54 0.70
C MET A 112 -6.93 -12.38 0.92
N GLU A 113 -6.11 -12.91 0.00
CA GLU A 113 -4.66 -12.89 0.07
C GLU A 113 -4.06 -12.27 -1.19
N VAL A 114 -3.02 -11.48 -1.01
CA VAL A 114 -2.26 -10.88 -2.11
C VAL A 114 -1.71 -11.97 -3.03
N VAL A 115 -1.96 -11.82 -4.34
CA VAL A 115 -1.32 -12.60 -5.39
C VAL A 115 -0.32 -11.69 -6.12
N PRO A 116 0.98 -12.00 -6.09
CA PRO A 116 2.00 -11.15 -6.68
C PRO A 116 1.75 -10.86 -8.17
N GLY A 117 1.93 -9.60 -8.57
CA GLY A 117 1.81 -9.20 -9.97
C GLY A 117 0.40 -8.94 -10.49
N THR A 118 -0.64 -9.13 -9.66
CA THR A 118 -2.06 -8.96 -10.08
C THR A 118 -2.62 -7.56 -9.83
N GLY A 119 -1.79 -6.62 -9.37
CA GLY A 119 -2.19 -5.23 -9.09
C GLY A 119 -2.68 -5.01 -7.66
N HIS A 120 -2.86 -3.74 -7.33
CA HIS A 120 -3.44 -3.31 -6.06
C HIS A 120 -4.96 -3.49 -6.12
N LEU A 121 -5.62 -3.83 -5.01
CA LEU A 121 -7.07 -3.76 -4.96
C LEU A 121 -7.52 -2.32 -4.67
N VAL A 122 -8.52 -1.86 -5.41
CA VAL A 122 -9.19 -0.57 -5.18
C VAL A 122 -10.68 -0.79 -5.03
N SER A 123 -11.30 -0.15 -4.05
CA SER A 123 -12.75 -0.23 -3.89
C SER A 123 -13.46 0.42 -5.08
N LYS A 124 -14.57 -0.18 -5.56
CA LYS A 124 -15.43 0.43 -6.58
C LYS A 124 -16.13 1.68 -6.04
N GLU A 125 -16.47 1.67 -4.75
CA GLU A 125 -17.02 2.83 -4.07
C GLU A 125 -15.92 3.79 -3.61
N LYS A 126 -16.29 5.08 -3.55
CA LYS A 126 -15.45 6.16 -3.10
C LYS A 126 -15.89 6.65 -1.72
N PHE A 127 -14.92 7.10 -0.94
CA PHE A 127 -15.12 7.55 0.42
C PHE A 127 -14.33 8.85 0.68
N GLY A 128 -14.98 9.77 1.38
CA GLY A 128 -14.38 10.94 1.97
C GLY A 128 -14.26 10.76 3.48
N ASP A 129 -15.01 11.57 4.26
CA ASP A 129 -15.09 11.40 5.71
C ASP A 129 -15.72 10.05 6.05
N ALA A 130 -14.95 9.19 6.71
CA ALA A 130 -15.40 7.83 6.97
C ALA A 130 -14.71 7.19 8.16
N GLN A 131 -15.40 6.21 8.75
CA GLN A 131 -14.82 5.23 9.64
C GLN A 131 -14.55 3.96 8.84
N TYR A 132 -13.33 3.42 8.94
CA TYR A 132 -12.93 2.17 8.32
C TYR A 132 -12.60 1.14 9.40
N HIS A 133 -12.96 -0.10 9.15
CA HIS A 133 -12.45 -1.26 9.88
C HIS A 133 -11.81 -2.22 8.89
N ILE A 134 -10.59 -2.65 9.19
CA ILE A 134 -9.82 -3.53 8.33
C ILE A 134 -9.05 -4.51 9.20
N GLU A 135 -9.30 -5.81 9.02
CA GLU A 135 -8.47 -6.84 9.63
C GLU A 135 -7.46 -7.37 8.62
N TRP A 136 -6.21 -7.52 9.07
CA TRP A 136 -5.12 -7.99 8.22
C TRP A 136 -4.18 -8.91 9.00
N ALA A 137 -3.42 -9.74 8.28
CA ALA A 137 -2.39 -10.58 8.86
C ALA A 137 -1.16 -10.65 7.94
N ALA A 138 0.02 -10.47 8.51
CA ALA A 138 1.26 -10.80 7.83
C ALA A 138 1.38 -12.31 7.62
N PRO A 139 2.14 -12.79 6.61
CA PRO A 139 2.41 -14.22 6.46
C PRO A 139 2.97 -14.84 7.74
N ALA A 140 2.47 -16.03 8.12
CA ALA A 140 2.95 -16.73 9.31
C ALA A 140 4.43 -17.17 9.17
N GLU A 141 4.84 -17.51 7.95
CA GLU A 141 6.23 -17.79 7.62
C GLU A 141 6.98 -16.47 7.44
N VAL A 142 7.92 -16.18 8.33
CA VAL A 142 8.72 -14.97 8.30
C VAL A 142 9.75 -15.07 7.18
N LYS A 143 9.69 -14.14 6.21
CA LYS A 143 10.67 -13.99 5.13
C LYS A 143 11.17 -12.55 5.08
N GLY A 144 12.48 -12.38 4.95
CA GLY A 144 13.09 -11.05 4.88
C GLY A 144 13.24 -10.34 6.23
N SER A 145 13.51 -9.06 6.17
CA SER A 145 13.70 -8.17 7.33
C SER A 145 13.31 -6.73 6.96
N GLY A 146 13.15 -5.87 7.95
CA GLY A 146 12.80 -4.46 7.75
C GLY A 146 11.56 -4.32 6.87
N GLN A 147 11.62 -3.49 5.86
CA GLN A 147 10.54 -3.25 4.90
C GLN A 147 10.27 -4.40 3.93
N GLY A 148 11.11 -5.42 3.88
CA GLY A 148 10.90 -6.64 3.08
C GLY A 148 10.05 -7.71 3.76
N ARG A 149 9.53 -7.45 4.97
CA ARG A 149 8.88 -8.46 5.80
C ARG A 149 7.38 -8.19 5.97
N GLY A 150 6.53 -8.96 5.27
CA GLY A 150 5.08 -8.86 5.37
C GLY A 150 4.54 -7.47 5.04
N ASN A 151 5.12 -6.82 4.04
CA ASN A 151 4.84 -5.44 3.66
C ASN A 151 3.57 -5.32 2.83
N GLY A 152 2.82 -4.29 3.08
CA GLY A 152 1.63 -3.87 2.37
C GLY A 152 1.27 -2.44 2.76
N GLY A 153 0.09 -1.98 2.35
CA GLY A 153 -0.41 -0.65 2.71
C GLY A 153 -1.92 -0.56 2.54
N VAL A 154 -2.53 0.20 3.41
CA VAL A 154 -3.93 0.64 3.32
C VAL A 154 -3.91 2.10 2.92
N PHE A 155 -4.40 2.44 1.72
CA PHE A 155 -4.39 3.80 1.21
C PHE A 155 -5.79 4.40 1.24
N LEU A 156 -5.99 5.35 2.13
CA LEU A 156 -7.20 6.17 2.16
C LEU A 156 -7.17 7.15 0.99
N MET A 157 -8.26 7.21 0.22
CA MET A 157 -8.36 8.00 -1.00
C MET A 157 -7.20 7.73 -1.99
N ARG A 158 -6.65 6.50 -2.03
CA ARG A 158 -5.45 6.11 -2.81
C ARG A 158 -4.24 7.03 -2.61
N ARG A 159 -4.24 7.86 -1.59
CA ARG A 159 -3.28 8.93 -1.33
C ARG A 159 -2.56 8.78 0.00
N TYR A 160 -3.29 8.52 1.07
CA TYR A 160 -2.75 8.52 2.43
C TYR A 160 -2.50 7.09 2.89
N GLU A 161 -1.24 6.74 3.04
CA GLU A 161 -0.84 5.36 3.37
C GLU A 161 -0.78 5.15 4.88
N VAL A 162 -1.56 4.18 5.34
CA VAL A 162 -1.38 3.52 6.64
C VAL A 162 -0.59 2.24 6.37
N GLN A 163 0.60 2.15 6.94
CA GLN A 163 1.51 1.05 6.70
C GLN A 163 0.98 -0.28 7.25
N VAL A 164 1.10 -1.33 6.44
CA VAL A 164 0.97 -2.73 6.83
C VAL A 164 2.36 -3.35 6.77
N LEU A 165 2.82 -3.91 7.89
CA LEU A 165 4.13 -4.53 8.00
C LEU A 165 4.14 -5.57 9.12
N ASP A 166 4.86 -6.66 8.96
CA ASP A 166 5.22 -7.47 10.11
C ASP A 166 6.24 -6.71 10.97
N SER A 167 5.75 -5.99 11.98
CA SER A 167 6.57 -5.21 12.92
C SER A 167 6.85 -5.94 14.24
N TRP A 168 6.46 -7.21 14.35
CA TRP A 168 6.80 -8.03 15.51
C TRP A 168 8.29 -8.39 15.50
N GLN A 169 9.04 -7.88 16.47
CA GLN A 169 10.49 -8.09 16.56
C GLN A 169 11.23 -7.83 15.23
N ASN A 170 10.80 -6.81 14.50
CA ASN A 170 11.35 -6.43 13.22
C ASN A 170 11.82 -4.97 13.26
N GLN A 171 13.08 -4.75 13.03
CA GLN A 171 13.68 -3.41 13.06
C GLN A 171 13.58 -2.75 11.69
N THR A 172 13.04 -1.53 11.67
CA THR A 172 13.03 -0.64 10.52
C THR A 172 12.89 0.80 11.00
N TYR A 173 12.91 1.77 10.08
CA TYR A 173 12.68 3.17 10.44
C TYR A 173 11.28 3.37 11.07
N ALA A 174 11.18 4.33 11.99
CA ALA A 174 10.01 4.49 12.85
C ALA A 174 8.72 4.79 12.07
N ASP A 175 8.80 5.62 11.03
CA ASP A 175 7.69 6.05 10.19
C ASP A 175 7.37 5.09 9.03
N GLY A 176 7.90 3.86 9.08
CA GLY A 176 7.56 2.72 8.24
C GLY A 176 7.15 1.47 9.02
N GLN A 177 6.93 1.59 10.33
CA GLN A 177 6.37 0.52 11.18
C GLN A 177 4.89 0.26 10.80
N ALA A 178 4.36 -0.90 11.17
CA ALA A 178 2.91 -1.14 11.08
C ALA A 178 2.13 0.00 11.73
N ALA A 179 1.05 0.43 11.10
CA ALA A 179 0.21 1.55 11.52
C ALA A 179 0.87 2.95 11.42
N ALA A 180 2.09 3.08 10.91
CA ALA A 180 2.62 4.41 10.59
C ALA A 180 1.77 5.10 9.52
N VAL A 181 1.60 6.42 9.61
CA VAL A 181 1.31 7.22 8.43
C VAL A 181 2.63 7.31 7.67
N TYR A 182 2.75 6.52 6.62
CA TYR A 182 4.03 6.20 5.98
C TYR A 182 4.82 7.44 5.57
N GLY A 183 6.06 7.52 6.07
CA GLY A 183 6.95 8.65 5.81
C GLY A 183 6.59 9.94 6.53
N GLN A 184 5.56 9.96 7.39
CA GLN A 184 5.10 11.15 8.10
C GLN A 184 5.20 10.97 9.62
N TYR A 185 4.40 10.07 10.17
CA TYR A 185 4.29 9.84 11.61
C TYR A 185 4.49 8.37 11.95
N PRO A 186 5.39 8.03 12.88
CA PRO A 186 5.39 6.71 13.49
C PRO A 186 4.14 6.54 14.36
N PRO A 187 3.68 5.30 14.57
CA PRO A 187 2.65 5.06 15.58
C PRO A 187 3.18 5.42 16.97
N LEU A 188 2.30 5.86 17.88
CA LEU A 188 2.65 6.18 19.26
C LEU A 188 3.24 4.97 20.01
N VAL A 189 2.75 3.78 19.68
CA VAL A 189 3.24 2.49 20.19
C VAL A 189 3.25 1.46 19.06
N ASN A 190 4.14 0.47 19.14
CA ASN A 190 4.08 -0.72 18.29
C ASN A 190 3.12 -1.73 18.94
N ALA A 191 1.89 -1.80 18.42
CA ALA A 191 0.83 -2.69 18.88
C ALA A 191 0.77 -4.01 18.08
N SER A 192 1.82 -4.35 17.32
CA SER A 192 1.82 -5.49 16.43
C SER A 192 1.76 -6.82 17.18
N ARG A 193 0.95 -7.75 16.66
CA ARG A 193 0.92 -9.15 17.04
C ARG A 193 1.94 -9.95 16.23
N LYS A 194 2.15 -11.21 16.60
CA LYS A 194 3.05 -12.12 15.88
C LYS A 194 2.60 -12.32 14.43
N PRO A 195 3.55 -12.57 13.50
CA PRO A 195 3.19 -12.93 12.13
C PRO A 195 2.24 -14.13 12.11
N GLY A 196 1.28 -14.09 11.20
CA GLY A 196 0.18 -15.06 11.10
C GLY A 196 -1.04 -14.74 11.96
N GLU A 197 -0.89 -13.95 13.03
CA GLU A 197 -2.03 -13.51 13.84
C GLU A 197 -2.76 -12.35 13.15
N TRP A 198 -4.09 -12.31 13.33
CA TRP A 198 -4.92 -11.22 12.83
C TRP A 198 -4.70 -9.95 13.64
N GLN A 199 -4.71 -8.84 12.94
CA GLN A 199 -4.57 -7.49 13.46
C GLN A 199 -5.73 -6.63 12.96
N SER A 200 -6.14 -5.62 13.71
CA SER A 200 -7.21 -4.70 13.30
C SER A 200 -6.71 -3.27 13.21
N TYR A 201 -7.16 -2.57 12.17
CA TYR A 201 -7.14 -1.13 12.07
C TYR A 201 -8.56 -0.61 12.12
N ASP A 202 -8.84 0.23 13.12
CA ASP A 202 -10.03 1.07 13.20
C ASP A 202 -9.59 2.50 12.94
N ILE A 203 -10.04 3.08 11.81
CA ILE A 203 -9.58 4.37 11.30
C ILE A 203 -10.74 5.34 11.25
N ILE A 204 -10.58 6.52 11.83
CA ILE A 204 -11.45 7.66 11.62
C ILE A 204 -10.69 8.62 10.72
N PHE A 205 -11.22 8.88 9.53
CA PHE A 205 -10.59 9.72 8.52
C PHE A 205 -11.48 10.89 8.17
N GLU A 206 -10.90 12.08 8.16
CA GLU A 206 -11.49 13.29 7.64
C GLU A 206 -10.77 13.69 6.36
N ALA A 207 -11.49 13.77 5.25
CA ALA A 207 -10.95 14.15 3.96
C ALA A 207 -10.51 15.61 3.94
N PRO A 208 -9.57 16.01 3.05
CA PRO A 208 -9.16 17.39 2.92
C PRO A 208 -10.31 18.25 2.37
N ARG A 209 -10.25 19.55 2.63
CA ARG A 209 -11.19 20.53 2.08
C ARG A 209 -10.46 21.54 1.23
N PHE A 210 -11.11 21.98 0.16
CA PHE A 210 -10.57 22.92 -0.81
C PHE A 210 -11.56 24.05 -1.08
N GLU A 211 -11.03 25.26 -1.26
CA GLU A 211 -11.73 26.40 -1.83
C GLU A 211 -11.01 26.74 -3.14
N GLY A 212 -11.65 26.43 -4.26
CA GLY A 212 -11.01 26.49 -5.56
C GLY A 212 -9.76 25.58 -5.62
N GLU A 213 -8.58 26.18 -5.80
CA GLU A 213 -7.31 25.47 -5.84
C GLU A 213 -6.61 25.34 -4.48
N GLN A 214 -7.04 26.13 -3.52
CA GLN A 214 -6.40 26.19 -2.22
C GLN A 214 -6.94 25.12 -1.28
N GLN A 215 -6.03 24.33 -0.68
CA GLN A 215 -6.39 23.45 0.42
C GLN A 215 -6.57 24.28 1.68
N VAL A 216 -7.82 24.39 2.17
CA VAL A 216 -8.17 25.15 3.37
C VAL A 216 -8.15 24.31 4.65
N LYS A 217 -8.30 22.98 4.51
CA LYS A 217 -8.19 22.03 5.62
C LYS A 217 -7.42 20.78 5.16
N PRO A 218 -6.35 20.35 5.85
CA PRO A 218 -5.71 19.08 5.55
C PRO A 218 -6.62 17.91 5.89
N ALA A 219 -6.32 16.72 5.37
CA ALA A 219 -6.93 15.51 5.88
C ALA A 219 -6.45 15.24 7.31
N TYR A 220 -7.30 14.58 8.11
CA TYR A 220 -6.95 14.15 9.47
C TYR A 220 -7.19 12.64 9.64
N LEU A 221 -6.42 12.04 10.52
CA LEU A 221 -6.51 10.63 10.81
C LEU A 221 -6.42 10.37 12.31
N THR A 222 -7.35 9.56 12.82
CA THR A 222 -7.23 8.84 14.09
C THR A 222 -7.16 7.35 13.77
N LEU A 223 -6.20 6.63 14.34
CA LEU A 223 -6.01 5.21 14.11
C LEU A 223 -5.89 4.47 15.43
N ILE A 224 -6.68 3.42 15.55
CA ILE A 224 -6.63 2.43 16.62
C ILE A 224 -6.10 1.12 16.02
N HIS A 225 -4.98 0.64 16.53
CA HIS A 225 -4.36 -0.62 16.12
C HIS A 225 -4.49 -1.64 17.26
N ASN A 226 -5.19 -2.73 17.02
CA ASN A 226 -5.44 -3.78 18.01
C ASN A 226 -5.98 -3.24 19.35
N GLY A 227 -6.92 -2.26 19.28
CA GLY A 227 -7.53 -1.63 20.44
C GLY A 227 -6.71 -0.52 21.11
N LEU A 228 -5.51 -0.20 20.61
CA LEU A 228 -4.66 0.86 21.12
C LEU A 228 -4.65 2.06 20.17
N VAL A 229 -4.89 3.26 20.70
CA VAL A 229 -4.75 4.50 19.91
C VAL A 229 -3.29 4.69 19.54
N VAL A 230 -3.00 4.69 18.25
CA VAL A 230 -1.64 4.87 17.71
C VAL A 230 -1.47 6.19 16.96
N HIS A 231 -2.56 6.79 16.52
CA HIS A 231 -2.63 8.16 16.03
C HIS A 231 -3.90 8.82 16.58
N ASN A 232 -3.79 10.04 17.08
CA ASN A 232 -4.91 10.80 17.61
C ASN A 232 -5.06 12.12 16.83
N HIS A 233 -5.97 12.15 15.87
CA HIS A 233 -6.34 13.33 15.06
C HIS A 233 -5.12 14.05 14.48
N VAL A 234 -4.25 13.32 13.76
CA VAL A 234 -3.04 13.89 13.14
C VAL A 234 -3.36 14.45 11.76
N ALA A 235 -2.81 15.63 11.46
CA ALA A 235 -2.94 16.25 10.14
C ALA A 235 -2.02 15.55 9.12
N LEU A 236 -2.55 15.19 7.97
CA LEU A 236 -1.82 14.49 6.92
C LEU A 236 -1.27 15.46 5.87
N ALA A 237 0.02 15.36 5.60
CA ALA A 237 0.69 16.20 4.61
C ALA A 237 0.55 15.72 3.15
N GLY A 238 -0.25 14.71 2.89
CA GLY A 238 -0.29 14.03 1.59
C GLY A 238 0.84 13.00 1.44
N GLN A 239 1.08 12.53 0.23
CA GLN A 239 2.08 11.48 0.00
C GLN A 239 3.49 12.08 -0.12
N LEU A 240 4.38 11.76 0.82
CA LEU A 240 5.76 12.27 0.84
C LEU A 240 6.76 11.37 0.10
N THR A 241 6.50 10.07 0.00
CA THR A 241 7.50 9.07 -0.40
C THR A 241 7.41 8.59 -1.84
N SER A 242 6.25 8.66 -2.46
CA SER A 242 6.10 8.25 -3.86
C SER A 242 4.91 8.99 -4.48
N PRO A 243 5.10 9.80 -5.54
CA PRO A 243 3.98 10.35 -6.27
C PRO A 243 3.28 9.21 -7.02
N ARG A 244 2.27 8.63 -6.39
CA ARG A 244 1.34 7.72 -7.07
C ARG A 244 0.23 8.53 -7.71
N ALA A 245 -0.47 7.96 -8.68
CA ALA A 245 -1.55 8.62 -9.39
C ALA A 245 -2.50 9.33 -8.42
N GLY A 246 -2.48 10.65 -8.38
CA GLY A 246 -3.26 11.44 -7.45
C GLY A 246 -2.57 12.66 -6.87
N ALA A 247 -1.26 12.82 -7.00
CA ALA A 247 -0.61 14.07 -6.63
C ALA A 247 -1.22 15.21 -7.43
N GLY A 248 -1.88 16.15 -6.75
CA GLY A 248 -2.64 17.24 -7.36
C GLY A 248 -4.14 17.02 -7.45
N GLN A 249 -4.67 15.88 -7.04
CA GLN A 249 -6.12 15.66 -6.97
C GLN A 249 -6.75 16.46 -5.83
N ARG A 250 -7.80 17.20 -6.16
CA ARG A 250 -8.64 17.97 -5.24
C ARG A 250 -9.89 17.20 -4.82
N ASP A 251 -9.90 15.91 -5.12
CA ASP A 251 -11.03 15.05 -4.75
C ASP A 251 -11.14 15.01 -3.23
N VAL A 252 -12.36 15.15 -2.75
CA VAL A 252 -12.72 14.99 -1.34
C VAL A 252 -13.24 13.57 -1.06
N GLU A 253 -13.35 12.74 -2.10
CA GLU A 253 -13.68 11.32 -2.04
C GLU A 253 -12.87 10.55 -3.09
N ASP A 254 -12.27 9.42 -2.72
CA ASP A 254 -11.69 8.46 -3.66
C ASP A 254 -11.69 7.05 -3.05
N SER A 255 -11.28 6.05 -3.83
CA SER A 255 -11.29 4.65 -3.44
C SER A 255 -10.34 4.36 -2.27
N LEU A 256 -10.74 3.41 -1.44
CA LEU A 256 -9.80 2.68 -0.57
C LEU A 256 -8.93 1.78 -1.44
N MET A 257 -7.61 1.75 -1.19
CA MET A 257 -6.72 0.86 -1.91
C MET A 257 -5.91 -0.01 -0.94
N LEU A 258 -5.81 -1.29 -1.27
CA LEU A 258 -4.93 -2.25 -0.60
C LEU A 258 -3.74 -2.56 -1.51
N GLN A 259 -2.54 -2.42 -0.96
CA GLN A 259 -1.32 -2.55 -1.74
C GLN A 259 -0.93 -4.02 -1.96
N ASN A 260 -0.63 -4.35 -3.22
CA ASN A 260 0.14 -5.54 -3.59
C ASN A 260 1.62 -5.15 -3.60
N HIS A 261 2.33 -5.41 -2.49
CA HIS A 261 3.76 -5.14 -2.38
C HIS A 261 4.56 -6.41 -2.69
N SER A 262 5.43 -6.33 -3.68
CA SER A 262 6.17 -7.43 -4.30
C SER A 262 6.51 -8.60 -3.38
N GLY A 263 5.86 -9.76 -3.58
CA GLY A 263 6.19 -11.02 -2.88
C GLY A 263 5.69 -11.14 -1.44
N ASN A 264 5.02 -10.13 -0.90
CA ASN A 264 4.46 -10.15 0.45
C ASN A 264 3.00 -10.62 0.40
N LEU A 265 2.72 -11.80 0.93
CA LEU A 265 1.40 -12.45 0.89
C LEU A 265 0.56 -12.02 2.10
N VAL A 266 0.28 -10.72 2.20
CA VAL A 266 -0.59 -10.18 3.26
C VAL A 266 -2.01 -10.65 3.03
N ARG A 267 -2.70 -11.02 4.10
CA ARG A 267 -4.11 -11.43 4.10
C ARG A 267 -4.97 -10.35 4.70
N TYR A 268 -6.21 -10.23 4.21
CA TYR A 268 -7.20 -9.27 4.69
C TYR A 268 -8.54 -9.96 4.87
N ARG A 269 -9.33 -9.51 5.88
CA ARG A 269 -10.70 -9.96 6.14
C ARG A 269 -11.52 -8.87 6.82
N ASN A 270 -12.82 -9.06 6.92
CA ASN A 270 -13.73 -8.20 7.68
C ASN A 270 -13.51 -6.71 7.40
N ILE A 271 -13.68 -6.31 6.13
CA ILE A 271 -13.45 -4.93 5.70
C ILE A 271 -14.79 -4.25 5.53
N TRP A 272 -15.01 -3.17 6.27
CA TRP A 272 -16.20 -2.36 6.13
C TRP A 272 -15.91 -0.87 6.36
N VAL A 273 -16.80 -0.03 5.85
CA VAL A 273 -16.69 1.42 5.90
C VAL A 273 -18.05 2.03 6.28
N ARG A 274 -18.05 2.99 7.18
CA ARG A 274 -19.19 3.85 7.46
C ARG A 274 -18.87 5.27 7.02
N LYS A 275 -19.71 5.86 6.18
CA LYS A 275 -19.60 7.29 5.85
C LYS A 275 -19.97 8.12 7.07
N LEU A 276 -19.14 9.08 7.44
CA LEU A 276 -19.44 10.03 8.50
C LEU A 276 -20.31 11.14 7.92
N LYS A 277 -21.39 11.47 8.61
CA LYS A 277 -22.31 12.54 8.24
C LYS A 277 -22.13 13.73 9.19
N PRO A 278 -22.46 14.94 8.74
CA PRO A 278 -22.65 16.07 9.64
C PRO A 278 -23.68 15.75 10.73
N TYR A 279 -23.53 16.36 11.90
CA TYR A 279 -24.41 16.08 13.06
C TYR A 279 -25.89 16.36 12.80
N ASP A 280 -26.19 17.29 11.89
CA ASP A 280 -27.56 17.74 11.58
C ASP A 280 -28.15 17.03 10.36
N GLU A 281 -27.46 16.03 9.79
CA GLU A 281 -27.95 15.19 8.71
C GLU A 281 -28.28 13.78 9.24
N PRO A 282 -29.57 13.35 9.14
CA PRO A 282 -30.01 12.05 9.64
C PRO A 282 -29.44 10.85 8.85
#